data_e7394837982f28270549dae8bedc1763
#
_entry.id   e7394837982f28270549dae8bedc1763
#
_cell.length_a   1.000
_cell.length_b   1.000
_cell.length_c   1.000
_cell.angle_alpha   90.00
_cell.angle_beta   90.00
_cell.angle_gamma   90.00
#
_symmetry.space_group_name_H-M   'P 1'
#
loop_
_entity.id
_entity.type
_entity.pdbx_description
1 polymer ?
#
loop_
_entity_poly.entity_id
_entity_poly.type
_entity_poly.pdbx_seq_one_letter_code
_entity_poly.pdbx_strand_id
1 'polypeptide(L)'
;MAYTDDWESLMNGVFGPGGKLKFSQSTPQAAQPKPEKPEKTQDGPLPDWNAALLARQKKLDEMLKQQNAALKGQDAATKSALEDSRKMLRDLEEDGLLAKGTADAKPEHLGSFEGLADEVKKTVLGQDAFVEGVARAMRRPFVLGTEPPAARNVVLLCGGAGTGRHFALTETARCMAARGLLQSDQIASLDLALYPNSGAEKLFLQDLYAALYAPGEIVVFEHYESCYPGFLKTISDLAVKGSAPLSSRYLVNKEGILVDAGTALAPGAVSRIDPRGKYLIFFSNKGREALADHFGAAFVSAL
;
A
#
# COMPACT_ATOMS: atom_id res chain seq x y z
N MET A 1 -19.42 27.24 -33.83
CA MET A 1 -20.60 26.39 -33.80
C MET A 1 -20.56 25.61 -32.50
N ALA A 2 -21.23 26.12 -31.58
CA ALA A 2 -22.25 25.67 -30.66
C ALA A 2 -21.91 24.36 -29.92
N TYR A 3 -21.36 24.51 -28.73
CA TYR A 3 -21.25 23.46 -27.66
C TYR A 3 -21.49 24.10 -26.28
N THR A 4 -22.44 25.03 -26.15
CA THR A 4 -22.73 25.74 -24.90
C THR A 4 -24.10 25.45 -24.29
N ASP A 5 -25.01 24.75 -24.99
CA ASP A 5 -26.40 24.62 -24.53
C ASP A 5 -26.67 23.35 -23.66
N ASP A 6 -25.74 22.42 -23.61
CA ASP A 6 -25.96 21.13 -22.90
C ASP A 6 -25.62 21.21 -21.42
N TRP A 7 -24.69 22.08 -21.02
CA TRP A 7 -24.21 22.20 -19.65
C TRP A 7 -25.23 22.90 -18.72
N GLU A 8 -25.92 23.96 -19.21
CA GLU A 8 -26.97 24.64 -18.42
C GLU A 8 -28.19 23.76 -18.18
N SER A 9 -28.56 22.92 -19.15
CA SER A 9 -29.63 21.93 -18.99
C SER A 9 -29.30 20.85 -17.94
N LEU A 10 -28.06 20.43 -17.87
CA LEU A 10 -27.59 19.43 -16.91
C LEU A 10 -27.53 19.99 -15.48
N MET A 11 -27.09 21.24 -15.33
CA MET A 11 -26.99 21.90 -14.02
C MET A 11 -28.38 22.25 -13.46
N ASN A 12 -29.37 22.63 -14.30
CA ASN A 12 -30.74 22.89 -13.86
C ASN A 12 -31.51 21.62 -13.44
N GLY A 13 -31.10 20.45 -13.90
CA GLY A 13 -31.64 19.16 -13.46
C GLY A 13 -31.17 18.74 -12.05
N VAL A 14 -29.97 19.14 -11.66
CA VAL A 14 -29.34 18.76 -10.38
C VAL A 14 -29.55 19.85 -9.32
N PHE A 15 -29.56 21.15 -9.71
CA PHE A 15 -29.75 22.28 -8.82
C PHE A 15 -30.99 23.06 -9.21
N GLY A 16 -31.90 23.29 -8.26
CA GLY A 16 -33.04 24.22 -8.51
C GLY A 16 -32.58 25.69 -8.63
N PRO A 17 -33.42 26.60 -9.09
CA PRO A 17 -33.09 28.01 -9.18
C PRO A 17 -32.76 28.57 -7.81
N GLY A 18 -31.45 28.87 -7.59
CA GLY A 18 -30.91 29.32 -6.30
C GLY A 18 -29.79 28.48 -5.74
N GLY A 19 -29.25 27.46 -6.48
CA GLY A 19 -28.04 26.74 -6.14
C GLY A 19 -28.14 25.82 -4.91
N LYS A 20 -29.34 25.39 -4.50
CA LYS A 20 -29.55 24.45 -3.41
C LYS A 20 -29.78 23.03 -3.96
N LEU A 21 -29.01 22.07 -3.50
CA LEU A 21 -29.16 20.63 -3.80
C LEU A 21 -30.57 20.14 -3.45
N LYS A 22 -31.28 19.59 -4.42
CA LYS A 22 -32.54 18.87 -4.19
C LYS A 22 -32.23 17.48 -3.73
N PHE A 23 -32.25 17.23 -2.41
CA PHE A 23 -32.32 15.87 -1.88
C PHE A 23 -33.73 15.33 -2.08
N SER A 24 -33.91 14.40 -3.00
CA SER A 24 -35.10 13.58 -3.11
C SER A 24 -35.09 12.58 -1.94
N GLN A 25 -35.74 12.93 -0.84
CA GLN A 25 -36.08 11.96 0.21
C GLN A 25 -37.26 11.14 -0.27
N SER A 26 -37.00 10.04 -0.92
CA SER A 26 -37.98 8.96 -1.06
C SER A 26 -37.78 7.95 0.08
N THR A 27 -38.19 8.33 1.27
CA THR A 27 -38.53 7.37 2.32
C THR A 27 -39.99 6.96 2.11
N PRO A 28 -40.33 5.67 2.02
CA PRO A 28 -41.73 5.24 2.05
C PRO A 28 -42.30 5.61 3.42
N GLN A 29 -43.19 6.55 3.44
CA GLN A 29 -43.97 6.90 4.59
C GLN A 29 -44.87 5.71 4.92
N ALA A 30 -44.49 4.90 5.92
CA ALA A 30 -45.37 3.96 6.54
C ALA A 30 -46.55 4.74 7.12
N ALA A 31 -47.74 4.45 6.63
CA ALA A 31 -49.01 5.04 7.10
C ALA A 31 -49.12 4.89 8.61
N GLN A 32 -49.16 6.01 9.33
CA GLN A 32 -49.52 6.03 10.74
C GLN A 32 -51.00 5.61 10.85
N PRO A 33 -51.35 4.57 11.66
CA PRO A 33 -52.73 4.28 11.95
C PRO A 33 -53.31 5.42 12.80
N LYS A 34 -54.53 5.88 12.44
CA LYS A 34 -55.34 6.81 13.21
C LYS A 34 -55.59 6.24 14.61
N PRO A 35 -55.63 7.08 15.66
CA PRO A 35 -55.96 6.60 17.00
C PRO A 35 -57.42 6.16 17.04
N GLU A 36 -57.61 4.85 17.15
CA GLU A 36 -58.92 4.29 17.53
C GLU A 36 -59.17 4.55 19.02
N LYS A 37 -60.43 4.87 19.31
CA LYS A 37 -60.90 5.11 20.68
C LYS A 37 -60.74 3.86 21.52
N PRO A 38 -60.46 3.97 22.84
CA PRO A 38 -60.26 2.80 23.70
C PRO A 38 -61.56 2.03 23.84
N GLU A 39 -61.62 0.81 23.34
CA GLU A 39 -62.61 -0.15 23.73
C GLU A 39 -62.32 -0.68 25.14
N LYS A 40 -63.36 -0.85 25.89
CA LYS A 40 -63.36 -1.24 27.32
C LYS A 40 -62.68 -2.60 27.48
N THR A 41 -61.63 -2.62 28.29
CA THR A 41 -60.91 -3.81 28.78
C THR A 41 -61.90 -4.79 29.45
N GLN A 42 -61.86 -6.02 28.93
CA GLN A 42 -62.32 -7.17 29.72
C GLN A 42 -61.19 -7.56 30.69
N ASP A 43 -61.57 -7.72 31.97
CA ASP A 43 -60.73 -8.24 33.03
C ASP A 43 -60.30 -9.68 32.76
N GLY A 44 -59.09 -9.85 32.16
CA GLY A 44 -58.38 -11.14 32.11
C GLY A 44 -57.19 -11.05 33.10
N PRO A 45 -56.72 -12.17 33.63
CA PRO A 45 -55.58 -12.18 34.53
C PRO A 45 -54.36 -11.60 33.82
N LEU A 46 -53.64 -10.64 34.45
CA LEU A 46 -52.44 -9.99 33.95
C LEU A 46 -51.42 -11.05 33.52
N PRO A 47 -50.84 -10.94 32.30
CA PRO A 47 -49.85 -11.90 31.86
C PRO A 47 -48.65 -11.87 32.80
N ASP A 48 -48.19 -13.04 33.21
CA ASP A 48 -47.01 -13.19 34.07
C ASP A 48 -45.77 -12.81 33.30
N TRP A 49 -45.42 -11.53 33.38
CA TRP A 49 -44.25 -10.93 32.73
C TRP A 49 -42.93 -11.60 33.12
N ASN A 50 -42.85 -12.21 34.29
CA ASN A 50 -41.70 -12.94 34.77
C ASN A 50 -41.53 -14.26 34.05
N ALA A 51 -42.61 -14.96 33.78
CA ALA A 51 -42.57 -16.21 32.96
C ALA A 51 -42.17 -15.93 31.51
N ALA A 52 -42.67 -14.82 30.92
CA ALA A 52 -42.32 -14.41 29.56
C ALA A 52 -40.85 -13.98 29.46
N LEU A 53 -40.31 -13.28 30.44
CA LEU A 53 -38.90 -12.87 30.55
C LEU A 53 -37.97 -14.09 30.66
N LEU A 54 -38.32 -15.05 31.55
CA LEU A 54 -37.58 -16.30 31.73
C LEU A 54 -37.56 -17.16 30.46
N ALA A 55 -38.69 -17.25 29.74
CA ALA A 55 -38.76 -17.95 28.47
C ALA A 55 -37.88 -17.31 27.39
N ARG A 56 -37.87 -15.98 27.35
CA ARG A 56 -37.01 -15.21 26.42
C ARG A 56 -35.53 -15.40 26.75
N GLN A 57 -35.17 -15.39 28.03
CA GLN A 57 -33.79 -15.60 28.49
C GLN A 57 -33.28 -17.00 28.16
N LYS A 58 -34.09 -18.05 28.38
CA LYS A 58 -33.76 -19.42 27.96
C LYS A 58 -33.53 -19.54 26.46
N LYS A 59 -34.38 -18.90 25.64
CA LYS A 59 -34.23 -18.90 24.19
C LYS A 59 -32.97 -18.21 23.73
N LEU A 60 -32.56 -17.13 24.39
CA LEU A 60 -31.30 -16.42 24.11
C LEU A 60 -30.08 -17.29 24.49
N ASP A 61 -30.13 -17.98 25.63
CA ASP A 61 -29.06 -18.88 26.06
C ASP A 61 -28.89 -20.09 25.12
N GLU A 62 -30.02 -20.63 24.62
CA GLU A 62 -29.96 -21.69 23.61
C GLU A 62 -29.40 -21.23 22.28
N MET A 63 -29.76 -20.04 21.81
CA MET A 63 -29.17 -19.43 20.60
C MET A 63 -27.67 -19.19 20.75
N LEU A 64 -27.22 -18.66 21.89
CA LEU A 64 -25.81 -18.45 22.20
C LEU A 64 -25.03 -19.79 22.23
N LYS A 65 -25.61 -20.83 22.82
CA LYS A 65 -24.99 -22.17 22.81
C LYS A 65 -24.88 -22.75 21.41
N GLN A 66 -25.92 -22.59 20.57
CA GLN A 66 -25.87 -23.02 19.17
C GLN A 66 -24.83 -22.23 18.35
N GLN A 67 -24.76 -20.93 18.54
CA GLN A 67 -23.79 -20.08 17.87
C GLN A 67 -22.34 -20.41 18.27
N ASN A 68 -22.09 -20.66 19.55
CA ASN A 68 -20.79 -21.08 20.04
C ASN A 68 -20.39 -22.50 19.56
N ALA A 69 -21.36 -23.39 19.42
CA ALA A 69 -21.09 -24.73 18.86
C ALA A 69 -20.77 -24.66 17.35
N ALA A 70 -21.47 -23.80 16.60
CA ALA A 70 -21.19 -23.55 15.19
C ALA A 70 -19.81 -22.92 14.96
N LEU A 71 -19.40 -21.94 15.80
CA LEU A 71 -18.07 -21.34 15.77
C LEU A 71 -16.96 -22.35 16.04
N LYS A 72 -17.15 -23.22 17.07
CA LYS A 72 -16.19 -24.30 17.35
C LYS A 72 -16.06 -25.32 16.22
N GLY A 73 -17.16 -25.59 15.52
CA GLY A 73 -17.15 -26.45 14.34
C GLY A 73 -16.42 -25.83 13.16
N GLN A 74 -16.54 -24.51 12.96
CA GLN A 74 -15.78 -23.79 11.93
C GLN A 74 -14.29 -23.74 12.23
N ASP A 75 -13.90 -23.53 13.49
CA ASP A 75 -12.49 -23.55 13.89
C ASP A 75 -11.84 -24.94 13.70
N ALA A 76 -12.59 -26.02 13.92
CA ALA A 76 -12.09 -27.37 13.68
C ALA A 76 -11.96 -27.67 12.19
N ALA A 77 -12.94 -27.25 11.37
CA ALA A 77 -12.89 -27.40 9.92
C ALA A 77 -11.77 -26.58 9.27
N THR A 78 -11.55 -25.34 9.73
CA THR A 78 -10.46 -24.49 9.25
C THR A 78 -9.09 -25.05 9.64
N LYS A 79 -8.92 -25.63 10.83
CA LYS A 79 -7.69 -26.31 11.22
C LYS A 79 -7.42 -27.55 10.37
N SER A 80 -8.44 -28.39 10.13
CA SER A 80 -8.30 -29.56 9.26
C SER A 80 -7.95 -29.17 7.82
N ALA A 81 -8.61 -28.16 7.25
CA ALA A 81 -8.30 -27.65 5.92
C ALA A 81 -6.88 -27.06 5.82
N LEU A 82 -6.39 -26.45 6.89
CA LEU A 82 -5.04 -25.91 6.96
C LEU A 82 -3.98 -27.05 7.04
N GLU A 83 -4.28 -28.12 7.78
CA GLU A 83 -3.41 -29.29 7.86
C GLU A 83 -3.38 -30.05 6.54
N ASP A 84 -4.53 -30.22 5.89
CA ASP A 84 -4.62 -30.85 4.56
C ASP A 84 -3.86 -30.03 3.50
N SER A 85 -3.97 -28.69 3.55
CA SER A 85 -3.21 -27.81 2.66
C SER A 85 -1.70 -27.89 2.90
N ARG A 86 -1.28 -27.99 4.15
CA ARG A 86 0.14 -28.18 4.50
C ARG A 86 0.69 -29.53 4.09
N LYS A 87 -0.16 -30.56 4.12
CA LYS A 87 0.21 -31.90 3.65
C LYS A 87 0.35 -31.91 2.14
N MET A 88 -0.61 -31.31 1.43
CA MET A 88 -0.59 -31.17 -0.02
C MET A 88 0.61 -30.37 -0.52
N LEU A 89 0.99 -29.31 0.18
CA LEU A 89 2.21 -28.54 -0.12
C LEU A 89 3.47 -29.39 0.04
N ARG A 90 3.57 -30.21 1.10
CA ARG A 90 4.71 -31.12 1.30
C ARG A 90 4.78 -32.19 0.20
N ASP A 91 3.66 -32.78 -0.14
CA ASP A 91 3.59 -33.80 -1.19
C ASP A 91 4.02 -33.20 -2.56
N LEU A 92 3.63 -31.94 -2.85
CA LEU A 92 4.04 -31.21 -4.06
C LEU A 92 5.55 -30.81 -4.05
N GLU A 93 6.11 -30.54 -2.87
CA GLU A 93 7.56 -30.29 -2.69
C GLU A 93 8.38 -31.59 -2.90
N GLU A 94 7.89 -32.73 -2.38
CA GLU A 94 8.54 -34.05 -2.53
C GLU A 94 8.46 -34.52 -3.99
N ASP A 95 7.39 -34.27 -4.71
CA ASP A 95 7.21 -34.60 -6.13
C ASP A 95 7.96 -33.66 -7.08
N GLY A 96 8.62 -32.61 -6.57
CA GLY A 96 9.38 -31.65 -7.39
C GLY A 96 8.53 -30.84 -8.36
N LEU A 97 7.20 -30.85 -8.20
CA LEU A 97 6.23 -30.13 -9.02
C LEU A 97 6.08 -28.65 -8.64
N LEU A 98 6.41 -28.29 -7.41
CA LEU A 98 6.70 -26.91 -7.06
C LEU A 98 8.12 -26.64 -7.56
N ALA A 99 8.24 -25.84 -8.62
CA ALA A 99 9.49 -25.18 -8.90
C ALA A 99 9.97 -24.64 -7.54
N LYS A 100 11.24 -24.90 -7.16
CA LYS A 100 11.88 -24.30 -5.99
C LYS A 100 11.81 -22.79 -6.18
N GLY A 101 10.61 -22.25 -5.95
CA GLY A 101 10.35 -20.84 -5.85
C GLY A 101 11.10 -20.43 -4.61
N THR A 102 12.28 -19.89 -4.82
CA THR A 102 13.00 -18.94 -3.95
C THR A 102 12.70 -19.04 -2.45
N ALA A 103 12.67 -20.27 -1.91
CA ALA A 103 12.82 -20.52 -0.49
C ALA A 103 14.29 -20.36 -0.06
N ASP A 104 15.11 -19.70 -0.88
CA ASP A 104 16.46 -19.26 -0.55
C ASP A 104 16.50 -17.85 0.04
N ALA A 105 15.44 -17.42 0.73
CA ALA A 105 15.64 -16.51 1.84
C ALA A 105 16.38 -17.30 2.91
N LYS A 106 17.71 -17.35 2.78
CA LYS A 106 18.58 -18.10 3.69
C LYS A 106 18.15 -17.79 5.12
N PRO A 107 17.82 -18.79 5.97
CA PRO A 107 17.43 -18.54 7.35
C PRO A 107 18.48 -17.73 8.12
N GLU A 108 19.73 -17.72 7.66
CA GLU A 108 20.83 -16.89 8.13
C GLU A 108 20.53 -15.39 8.09
N HIS A 109 19.77 -14.88 7.09
CA HIS A 109 19.45 -13.45 7.02
C HIS A 109 18.33 -13.03 7.97
N LEU A 110 17.42 -13.92 8.33
CA LEU A 110 16.36 -13.59 9.32
C LEU A 110 16.94 -13.37 10.71
N GLY A 111 17.93 -14.15 11.12
CA GLY A 111 18.65 -13.93 12.37
C GLY A 111 19.36 -12.58 12.44
N SER A 112 19.86 -12.09 11.32
CA SER A 112 20.55 -10.80 11.24
C SER A 112 19.65 -9.58 11.47
N PHE A 113 18.33 -9.73 11.42
CA PHE A 113 17.35 -8.68 11.77
C PHE A 113 17.02 -8.62 13.27
N GLU A 114 17.38 -9.64 14.05
CA GLU A 114 17.13 -9.61 15.49
C GLU A 114 17.93 -8.48 16.15
N GLY A 115 17.25 -7.71 17.01
CA GLY A 115 17.83 -6.57 17.70
C GLY A 115 18.25 -5.40 16.78
N LEU A 116 17.92 -5.41 15.47
CA LEU A 116 18.24 -4.31 14.56
C LEU A 116 17.57 -3.00 15.03
N ALA A 117 16.28 -3.04 15.33
CA ALA A 117 15.56 -1.87 15.81
C ALA A 117 16.14 -1.36 17.14
N ASP A 118 16.50 -2.26 18.06
CA ASP A 118 17.08 -1.87 19.36
C ASP A 118 18.48 -1.24 19.22
N GLU A 119 19.24 -1.68 18.22
CA GLU A 119 20.53 -1.06 17.90
C GLU A 119 20.33 0.36 17.36
N VAL A 120 19.42 0.54 16.40
CA VAL A 120 19.11 1.86 15.82
C VAL A 120 18.55 2.82 16.88
N LYS A 121 17.70 2.35 17.80
CA LYS A 121 17.14 3.14 18.89
C LYS A 121 18.20 3.68 19.86
N LYS A 122 19.38 3.08 19.94
CA LYS A 122 20.49 3.63 20.73
C LYS A 122 20.99 4.97 20.20
N THR A 123 20.87 5.18 18.89
CA THR A 123 21.32 6.40 18.21
C THR A 123 20.14 7.33 17.90
N VAL A 124 18.99 6.77 17.50
CA VAL A 124 17.76 7.51 17.15
C VAL A 124 16.84 7.56 18.36
N LEU A 125 16.94 8.63 19.12
CA LEU A 125 16.17 8.78 20.38
C LEU A 125 14.77 9.34 20.12
N GLY A 126 13.78 8.83 20.85
CA GLY A 126 12.40 9.34 20.85
C GLY A 126 11.57 9.01 19.60
N GLN A 127 12.04 8.08 18.75
CA GLN A 127 11.36 7.66 17.53
C GLN A 127 11.15 6.13 17.48
N ASP A 128 10.95 5.49 18.61
CA ASP A 128 10.96 4.03 18.76
C ASP A 128 9.99 3.34 17.80
N ALA A 129 8.73 3.79 17.77
CA ALA A 129 7.70 3.21 16.90
C ALA A 129 8.03 3.40 15.40
N PHE A 130 8.63 4.54 15.04
CA PHE A 130 9.06 4.82 13.67
C PHE A 130 10.22 3.89 13.26
N VAL A 131 11.23 3.75 14.10
CA VAL A 131 12.39 2.86 13.88
C VAL A 131 11.93 1.41 13.74
N GLU A 132 11.01 0.93 14.59
CA GLU A 132 10.43 -0.40 14.46
C GLU A 132 9.67 -0.58 13.13
N GLY A 133 8.93 0.44 12.72
CA GLY A 133 8.22 0.46 11.43
C GLY A 133 9.19 0.36 10.25
N VAL A 134 10.26 1.13 10.26
CA VAL A 134 11.32 1.09 9.23
C VAL A 134 11.99 -0.28 9.20
N ALA A 135 12.44 -0.80 10.35
CA ALA A 135 13.07 -2.12 10.43
C ALA A 135 12.17 -3.23 9.91
N ARG A 136 10.87 -3.18 10.22
CA ARG A 136 9.87 -4.12 9.71
C ARG A 136 9.68 -4.02 8.19
N ALA A 137 9.61 -2.80 7.65
CA ALA A 137 9.50 -2.58 6.22
C ALA A 137 10.73 -3.07 5.46
N MET A 138 11.94 -2.85 6.01
CA MET A 138 13.19 -3.33 5.42
C MET A 138 13.33 -4.86 5.49
N ARG A 139 12.75 -5.49 6.51
CA ARG A 139 12.75 -6.96 6.66
C ARG A 139 11.78 -7.66 5.70
N ARG A 140 10.67 -7.01 5.32
CA ARG A 140 9.58 -7.61 4.53
C ARG A 140 10.05 -8.40 3.29
N PRO A 141 10.97 -7.90 2.45
CA PRO A 141 11.43 -8.61 1.25
C PRO A 141 12.17 -9.91 1.55
N PHE A 142 12.88 -9.98 2.65
CA PHE A 142 13.62 -11.17 3.05
C PHE A 142 12.69 -12.31 3.52
N VAL A 143 11.47 -11.95 3.93
CA VAL A 143 10.45 -12.93 4.36
C VAL A 143 9.58 -13.37 3.18
N LEU A 144 9.18 -12.41 2.33
CA LEU A 144 8.24 -12.68 1.23
C LEU A 144 8.94 -13.17 -0.05
N GLY A 145 10.24 -12.89 -0.17
CA GLY A 145 11.00 -13.06 -1.41
C GLY A 145 10.55 -12.02 -2.46
N THR A 146 11.50 -11.28 -2.98
CA THR A 146 11.27 -10.40 -4.14
C THR A 146 12.35 -10.68 -5.16
N GLU A 147 11.93 -10.91 -6.40
CA GLU A 147 12.86 -11.22 -7.49
C GLU A 147 13.23 -9.96 -8.27
N PRO A 148 14.52 -9.65 -8.43
CA PRO A 148 14.95 -8.63 -9.39
C PRO A 148 14.44 -8.98 -10.80
N PRO A 149 14.09 -7.99 -11.64
CA PRO A 149 14.42 -6.56 -11.48
C PRO A 149 13.38 -5.74 -10.71
N ALA A 150 12.28 -6.33 -10.22
CA ALA A 150 11.26 -5.59 -9.47
C ALA A 150 11.83 -4.86 -8.24
N ALA A 151 11.10 -3.86 -7.74
CA ALA A 151 11.47 -3.19 -6.50
C ALA A 151 11.49 -4.19 -5.34
N ARG A 152 12.55 -4.14 -4.51
CA ARG A 152 12.64 -5.00 -3.33
C ARG A 152 11.50 -4.73 -2.36
N ASN A 153 11.23 -3.48 -2.10
CA ASN A 153 10.03 -3.01 -1.40
C ASN A 153 9.72 -1.56 -1.76
N VAL A 154 8.45 -1.19 -1.65
CA VAL A 154 7.96 0.19 -1.79
C VAL A 154 7.46 0.64 -0.43
N VAL A 155 8.04 1.71 0.10
CA VAL A 155 7.80 2.14 1.49
C VAL A 155 7.45 3.62 1.54
N LEU A 156 6.41 3.96 2.28
CA LEU A 156 6.06 5.34 2.60
C LEU A 156 6.45 5.65 4.03
N LEU A 157 7.32 6.64 4.21
CA LEU A 157 7.72 7.17 5.51
C LEU A 157 7.03 8.52 5.75
N CYS A 158 5.97 8.49 6.55
CA CYS A 158 5.19 9.67 6.92
C CYS A 158 5.73 10.35 8.17
N GLY A 159 5.67 11.66 8.19
CA GLY A 159 6.00 12.48 9.37
C GLY A 159 6.29 13.93 8.99
N GLY A 160 6.26 14.83 9.96
CA GLY A 160 6.58 16.25 9.77
C GLY A 160 8.03 16.49 9.37
N ALA A 161 8.33 17.68 8.87
CA ALA A 161 9.69 18.11 8.65
C ALA A 161 10.45 18.15 9.99
N GLY A 162 11.75 17.84 9.98
CA GLY A 162 12.59 17.88 11.19
C GLY A 162 12.37 16.75 12.19
N THR A 163 11.51 15.76 11.92
CA THR A 163 11.26 14.63 12.84
C THR A 163 12.35 13.55 12.82
N GLY A 164 13.44 13.73 12.09
CA GLY A 164 14.55 12.78 12.06
C GLY A 164 14.35 11.55 11.16
N ARG A 165 13.38 11.58 10.25
CA ARG A 165 13.11 10.46 9.31
C ARG A 165 14.32 10.03 8.49
N HIS A 166 15.05 11.00 7.91
CA HIS A 166 16.27 10.72 7.16
C HIS A 166 17.33 10.09 8.04
N PHE A 167 17.54 10.67 9.23
CA PHE A 167 18.51 10.14 10.19
C PHE A 167 18.19 8.71 10.60
N ALA A 168 16.93 8.41 10.92
CA ALA A 168 16.51 7.06 11.26
C ALA A 168 16.69 6.07 10.10
N LEU A 169 16.40 6.47 8.86
CA LEU A 169 16.63 5.65 7.67
C LEU A 169 18.13 5.41 7.46
N THR A 170 18.96 6.46 7.55
CA THR A 170 20.42 6.36 7.39
C THR A 170 21.04 5.44 8.43
N GLU A 171 20.65 5.58 9.70
CA GLU A 171 21.14 4.70 10.77
C GLU A 171 20.67 3.25 10.58
N THR A 172 19.43 3.06 10.10
CA THR A 172 18.93 1.70 9.76
C THR A 172 19.75 1.09 8.62
N ALA A 173 20.01 1.84 7.55
CA ALA A 173 20.82 1.39 6.42
C ALA A 173 22.26 1.04 6.87
N ARG A 174 22.86 1.89 7.70
CA ARG A 174 24.20 1.65 8.28
C ARG A 174 24.25 0.35 9.10
N CYS A 175 23.27 0.15 9.99
CA CYS A 175 23.19 -1.07 10.79
C CYS A 175 22.95 -2.30 9.92
N MET A 176 22.12 -2.19 8.89
CA MET A 176 21.87 -3.27 7.94
C MET A 176 23.10 -3.62 7.11
N ALA A 177 23.83 -2.63 6.62
CA ALA A 177 25.07 -2.85 5.89
C ALA A 177 26.15 -3.51 6.78
N ALA A 178 26.30 -3.04 8.02
CA ALA A 178 27.21 -3.65 8.99
C ALA A 178 26.89 -5.12 9.28
N ARG A 179 25.62 -5.55 9.13
CA ARG A 179 25.16 -6.92 9.30
C ARG A 179 25.16 -7.73 7.99
N GLY A 180 25.61 -7.15 6.88
CA GLY A 180 25.62 -7.79 5.57
C GLY A 180 24.22 -7.97 4.93
N LEU A 181 23.19 -7.29 5.45
CA LEU A 181 21.83 -7.30 4.90
C LEU A 181 21.69 -6.39 3.68
N LEU A 182 22.54 -5.37 3.58
CA LEU A 182 22.72 -4.50 2.41
C LEU A 182 24.19 -4.55 1.97
N GLN A 183 24.44 -4.34 0.69
CA GLN A 183 25.80 -4.27 0.15
C GLN A 183 26.48 -2.95 0.51
N SER A 184 25.68 -1.89 0.70
CA SER A 184 26.16 -0.55 1.03
C SER A 184 25.12 0.19 1.86
N ASP A 185 25.58 1.09 2.72
CA ASP A 185 24.75 2.01 3.49
C ASP A 185 24.38 3.30 2.69
N GLN A 186 24.86 3.40 1.45
CA GLN A 186 24.58 4.55 0.60
C GLN A 186 23.11 4.62 0.22
N ILE A 187 22.57 5.84 0.33
CA ILE A 187 21.18 6.16 -0.04
C ILE A 187 21.24 7.16 -1.18
N ALA A 188 20.63 6.83 -2.32
CA ALA A 188 20.41 7.77 -3.39
C ALA A 188 19.11 8.55 -3.13
N SER A 189 19.14 9.89 -3.20
CA SER A 189 17.97 10.74 -2.98
C SER A 189 17.65 11.53 -4.24
N LEU A 190 16.36 11.54 -4.62
CA LEU A 190 15.82 12.40 -5.67
C LEU A 190 14.83 13.39 -5.06
N ASP A 191 15.16 14.67 -5.19
CA ASP A 191 14.24 15.76 -4.91
C ASP A 191 13.35 16.01 -6.13
N LEU A 192 12.12 15.52 -6.06
CA LEU A 192 11.17 15.61 -7.18
C LEU A 192 10.67 17.05 -7.44
N ALA A 193 10.89 17.99 -6.52
CA ALA A 193 10.61 19.41 -6.74
C ALA A 193 11.49 20.04 -7.83
N LEU A 194 12.61 19.41 -8.16
CA LEU A 194 13.49 19.84 -9.26
C LEU A 194 12.89 19.61 -10.65
N TYR A 195 11.78 18.85 -10.74
CA TYR A 195 11.16 18.46 -12.01
C TYR A 195 9.67 18.91 -12.10
N PRO A 196 9.40 20.23 -12.05
CA PRO A 196 8.01 20.74 -11.94
C PRO A 196 7.23 20.72 -13.25
N ASN A 197 7.87 20.48 -14.38
CA ASN A 197 7.23 20.50 -15.70
C ASN A 197 7.90 19.51 -16.67
N SER A 198 7.24 19.27 -17.81
CA SER A 198 7.71 18.30 -18.81
C SER A 198 9.06 18.65 -19.43
N GLY A 199 9.49 19.91 -19.40
CA GLY A 199 10.79 20.35 -19.92
C GLY A 199 11.97 19.78 -19.13
N ALA A 200 11.77 19.35 -17.90
CA ALA A 200 12.78 18.74 -17.04
C ALA A 200 13.01 17.22 -17.34
N GLU A 201 12.39 16.64 -18.37
CA GLU A 201 12.41 15.20 -18.63
C GLU A 201 13.82 14.61 -18.72
N LYS A 202 14.72 15.26 -19.45
CA LYS A 202 16.09 14.75 -19.62
C LYS A 202 16.84 14.73 -18.28
N LEU A 203 16.68 15.77 -17.47
CA LEU A 203 17.28 15.85 -16.15
C LEU A 203 16.69 14.78 -15.23
N PHE A 204 15.36 14.67 -15.17
CA PHE A 204 14.67 13.66 -14.39
C PHE A 204 15.13 12.25 -14.74
N LEU A 205 15.16 11.89 -16.03
CA LEU A 205 15.57 10.55 -16.46
C LEU A 205 17.02 10.26 -16.13
N GLN A 206 17.91 11.27 -16.29
CA GLN A 206 19.32 11.13 -15.93
C GLN A 206 19.51 10.87 -14.45
N ASP A 207 18.87 11.66 -13.59
CA ASP A 207 19.01 11.56 -12.15
C ASP A 207 18.34 10.27 -11.63
N LEU A 208 17.18 9.91 -12.18
CA LEU A 208 16.51 8.65 -11.86
C LEU A 208 17.37 7.45 -12.26
N TYR A 209 17.95 7.48 -13.46
CA TYR A 209 18.84 6.42 -13.93
C TYR A 209 20.07 6.31 -13.03
N ALA A 210 20.72 7.44 -12.71
CA ALA A 210 21.87 7.47 -11.81
C ALA A 210 21.54 6.90 -10.43
N ALA A 211 20.38 7.25 -9.86
CA ALA A 211 19.94 6.73 -8.56
C ALA A 211 19.66 5.22 -8.60
N LEU A 212 19.02 4.71 -9.66
CA LEU A 212 18.72 3.28 -9.81
C LEU A 212 19.99 2.46 -10.08
N TYR A 213 21.03 3.05 -10.67
CA TYR A 213 22.30 2.38 -10.97
C TYR A 213 23.40 2.66 -9.97
N ALA A 214 23.16 3.52 -8.96
CA ALA A 214 24.08 3.73 -7.84
C ALA A 214 24.36 2.41 -7.07
N PRO A 215 25.50 2.25 -6.42
CA PRO A 215 25.82 1.04 -5.68
C PRO A 215 24.91 0.78 -4.47
N GLY A 216 24.32 1.82 -3.86
CA GLY A 216 23.37 1.70 -2.76
C GLY A 216 22.07 1.01 -3.17
N GLU A 217 21.45 0.29 -2.25
CA GLU A 217 20.21 -0.47 -2.51
C GLU A 217 18.94 0.32 -2.14
N ILE A 218 19.07 1.57 -1.72
CA ILE A 218 17.97 2.43 -1.26
C ILE A 218 17.91 3.67 -2.14
N VAL A 219 16.71 3.94 -2.69
CA VAL A 219 16.38 5.16 -3.41
C VAL A 219 15.25 5.88 -2.69
N VAL A 220 15.49 7.14 -2.34
CA VAL A 220 14.53 8.01 -1.64
C VAL A 220 13.95 9.03 -2.60
N PHE A 221 12.64 9.21 -2.57
CA PHE A 221 11.91 10.21 -3.33
C PHE A 221 11.29 11.23 -2.37
N GLU A 222 11.56 12.50 -2.62
CA GLU A 222 11.10 13.62 -1.78
C GLU A 222 10.27 14.61 -2.60
N HIS A 223 9.42 15.39 -1.95
CA HIS A 223 8.64 16.48 -2.53
C HIS A 223 7.86 16.11 -3.80
N TYR A 224 7.26 14.93 -3.81
CA TYR A 224 6.51 14.42 -4.97
C TYR A 224 5.32 15.33 -5.35
N GLU A 225 4.80 16.11 -4.40
CA GLU A 225 3.68 17.04 -4.60
C GLU A 225 4.00 18.14 -5.62
N SER A 226 5.26 18.48 -5.78
CA SER A 226 5.76 19.53 -6.70
C SER A 226 6.22 18.97 -8.04
N CYS A 227 6.18 17.64 -8.23
CA CYS A 227 6.67 16.98 -9.42
C CYS A 227 5.65 17.00 -10.56
N TYR A 228 6.14 17.04 -11.80
CA TYR A 228 5.28 16.87 -12.97
C TYR A 228 4.58 15.49 -12.97
N PRO A 229 3.24 15.42 -13.19
CA PRO A 229 2.48 14.17 -13.08
C PRO A 229 2.97 13.06 -14.02
N GLY A 230 3.50 13.41 -15.20
CA GLY A 230 4.07 12.43 -16.12
C GLY A 230 5.27 11.66 -15.53
N PHE A 231 6.09 12.31 -14.73
CA PHE A 231 7.23 11.67 -14.06
C PHE A 231 6.78 10.83 -12.87
N LEU A 232 5.76 11.27 -12.14
CA LEU A 232 5.14 10.46 -11.08
C LEU A 232 4.57 9.15 -11.64
N LYS A 233 4.01 9.19 -12.84
CA LYS A 233 3.57 7.96 -13.53
C LYS A 233 4.73 7.01 -13.82
N THR A 234 5.88 7.52 -14.26
CA THR A 234 7.09 6.71 -14.48
C THR A 234 7.54 6.03 -13.18
N ILE A 235 7.57 6.77 -12.07
CA ILE A 235 7.92 6.24 -10.75
C ILE A 235 6.87 5.21 -10.28
N SER A 236 5.58 5.49 -10.51
CA SER A 236 4.50 4.55 -10.19
C SER A 236 4.63 3.24 -10.99
N ASP A 237 4.96 3.32 -12.28
CA ASP A 237 5.17 2.15 -13.11
C ASP A 237 6.37 1.31 -12.63
N LEU A 238 7.46 1.95 -12.18
CA LEU A 238 8.58 1.25 -11.55
C LEU A 238 8.16 0.50 -10.28
N ALA A 239 7.37 1.14 -9.42
CA ALA A 239 6.95 0.57 -8.16
C ALA A 239 5.93 -0.57 -8.32
N VAL A 240 4.97 -0.42 -9.24
CA VAL A 240 3.82 -1.33 -9.39
C VAL A 240 4.12 -2.43 -10.41
N LYS A 241 4.72 -2.05 -11.56
CA LYS A 241 4.95 -2.97 -12.69
C LYS A 241 6.37 -3.53 -12.73
N GLY A 242 7.26 -3.06 -11.85
CA GLY A 242 8.66 -3.44 -11.85
C GLY A 242 9.45 -2.92 -13.05
N SER A 243 8.87 -2.09 -13.91
CA SER A 243 9.59 -1.44 -15.01
C SER A 243 8.76 -0.28 -15.58
N ALA A 244 9.42 0.75 -16.08
CA ALA A 244 8.80 1.87 -16.76
C ALA A 244 9.37 2.04 -18.17
N PRO A 245 8.51 2.29 -19.19
CA PRO A 245 8.97 2.64 -20.53
C PRO A 245 9.54 4.06 -20.52
N LEU A 246 10.56 4.28 -21.35
CA LEU A 246 11.12 5.60 -21.61
C LEU A 246 10.43 6.21 -22.84
N SER A 247 10.37 7.53 -22.89
CA SER A 247 9.79 8.28 -24.02
C SER A 247 10.57 8.11 -25.33
N SER A 248 11.89 7.91 -25.20
CA SER A 248 12.83 7.67 -26.30
C SER A 248 13.72 6.47 -26.01
N ARG A 249 14.59 6.14 -26.96
CA ARG A 249 15.68 5.19 -26.75
C ARG A 249 16.94 5.93 -26.33
N TYR A 250 17.60 5.43 -25.31
CA TYR A 250 18.82 6.04 -24.78
C TYR A 250 19.99 5.09 -24.86
N LEU A 251 21.14 5.60 -25.21
CA LEU A 251 22.43 4.91 -25.06
C LEU A 251 23.07 5.37 -23.76
N VAL A 252 23.62 4.43 -23.03
CA VAL A 252 24.39 4.72 -21.82
C VAL A 252 25.86 4.85 -22.23
N ASN A 253 26.46 6.04 -22.03
CA ASN A 253 27.88 6.23 -22.28
C ASN A 253 28.73 5.57 -21.17
N LYS A 254 30.05 5.63 -21.29
CA LYS A 254 30.99 5.05 -20.32
C LYS A 254 30.91 5.72 -18.94
N GLU A 255 30.39 6.93 -18.87
CA GLU A 255 30.21 7.72 -17.66
C GLU A 255 28.84 7.49 -16.99
N GLY A 256 28.00 6.59 -17.55
CA GLY A 256 26.67 6.33 -17.03
C GLY A 256 25.61 7.37 -17.44
N ILE A 257 25.91 8.23 -18.40
CA ILE A 257 25.00 9.29 -18.86
C ILE A 257 24.09 8.74 -19.96
N LEU A 258 22.81 9.05 -19.85
CA LEU A 258 21.81 8.74 -20.86
C LEU A 258 21.90 9.71 -22.05
N VAL A 259 22.25 9.22 -23.22
CA VAL A 259 22.29 9.98 -24.47
C VAL A 259 21.13 9.53 -25.35
N ASP A 260 20.29 10.47 -25.77
CA ASP A 260 19.15 10.14 -26.66
C ASP A 260 19.67 9.56 -27.97
N ALA A 261 19.26 8.35 -28.26
CA ALA A 261 19.61 7.64 -29.49
C ALA A 261 18.72 8.02 -30.69
N GLY A 262 17.65 8.80 -30.45
CA GLY A 262 16.67 9.19 -31.45
C GLY A 262 15.99 7.96 -32.07
N THR A 263 15.90 7.94 -33.40
CA THR A 263 15.31 6.83 -34.18
C THR A 263 16.31 5.73 -34.50
N ALA A 264 17.57 5.86 -34.13
CA ALA A 264 18.61 4.89 -34.46
C ALA A 264 18.37 3.56 -33.71
N LEU A 265 18.44 2.46 -34.51
CA LEU A 265 18.44 1.10 -33.97
C LEU A 265 19.87 0.76 -33.49
N ALA A 266 20.29 1.37 -32.41
CA ALA A 266 21.63 1.11 -31.86
C ALA A 266 21.59 -0.14 -30.96
N PRO A 267 22.50 -1.10 -31.10
CA PRO A 267 22.64 -2.19 -30.15
C PRO A 267 22.94 -1.66 -28.77
N GLY A 268 22.24 -2.19 -27.76
CA GLY A 268 22.38 -1.74 -26.37
C GLY A 268 21.56 -0.49 -25.98
N ALA A 269 20.69 0.00 -26.88
CA ALA A 269 19.78 1.08 -26.52
C ALA A 269 18.76 0.66 -25.46
N VAL A 270 18.66 1.44 -24.40
CA VAL A 270 17.72 1.27 -23.29
C VAL A 270 16.42 1.99 -23.62
N SER A 271 15.31 1.26 -23.65
CA SER A 271 13.95 1.80 -23.87
C SER A 271 13.05 1.61 -22.65
N ARG A 272 13.53 0.94 -21.63
CA ARG A 272 12.86 0.71 -20.34
C ARG A 272 13.87 0.79 -19.21
N ILE A 273 13.42 1.21 -18.07
CA ILE A 273 14.18 1.16 -16.81
C ILE A 273 13.43 0.28 -15.81
N ASP A 274 14.16 -0.32 -14.91
CA ASP A 274 13.66 -1.13 -13.82
C ASP A 274 14.31 -0.71 -12.48
N PRO A 275 13.69 -1.03 -11.35
CA PRO A 275 14.19 -0.64 -10.03
C PRO A 275 15.39 -1.47 -9.55
N ARG A 276 15.84 -2.46 -10.31
CA ARG A 276 17.03 -3.29 -10.02
C ARG A 276 17.07 -3.92 -8.63
N GLY A 277 15.92 -4.30 -8.10
CA GLY A 277 15.82 -4.88 -6.77
C GLY A 277 16.11 -3.89 -5.64
N LYS A 278 15.94 -2.58 -5.87
CA LYS A 278 16.15 -1.56 -4.85
C LYS A 278 14.90 -1.34 -3.99
N TYR A 279 15.11 -0.81 -2.80
CA TYR A 279 14.05 -0.22 -1.99
C TYR A 279 13.68 1.15 -2.55
N LEU A 280 12.40 1.36 -2.84
CA LEU A 280 11.85 2.65 -3.24
C LEU A 280 11.14 3.27 -2.05
N ILE A 281 11.71 4.32 -1.49
CA ILE A 281 11.24 4.95 -0.26
C ILE A 281 10.72 6.35 -0.56
N PHE A 282 9.49 6.63 -0.14
CA PHE A 282 8.84 7.92 -0.34
C PHE A 282 8.73 8.63 1.00
N PHE A 283 9.25 9.86 1.06
CA PHE A 283 9.02 10.74 2.19
C PHE A 283 7.81 11.64 1.94
N SER A 284 6.90 11.68 2.90
CA SER A 284 5.74 12.56 2.86
C SER A 284 5.45 13.15 4.24
N ASN A 285 4.97 14.37 4.27
CA ASN A 285 4.36 14.97 5.45
C ASN A 285 2.84 14.73 5.49
N LYS A 286 2.28 14.12 4.44
CA LYS A 286 0.87 13.78 4.28
C LYS A 286 0.68 12.27 4.35
N GLY A 287 -0.55 11.86 4.63
CA GLY A 287 -0.89 10.45 4.73
C GLY A 287 -0.99 9.72 3.39
N ARG A 288 -1.35 8.46 3.48
CA ARG A 288 -1.51 7.52 2.35
C ARG A 288 -2.55 8.00 1.31
N GLU A 289 -3.59 8.72 1.75
CA GLU A 289 -4.64 9.26 0.88
C GLU A 289 -4.09 10.30 -0.10
N ALA A 290 -3.25 11.21 0.39
CA ALA A 290 -2.62 12.21 -0.47
C ALA A 290 -1.69 11.57 -1.53
N LEU A 291 -1.08 10.43 -1.21
CA LEU A 291 -0.31 9.66 -2.20
C LEU A 291 -1.22 9.10 -3.31
N ALA A 292 -2.43 8.66 -2.97
CA ALA A 292 -3.38 8.14 -3.94
C ALA A 292 -3.78 9.19 -4.98
N ASP A 293 -3.89 10.45 -4.57
CA ASP A 293 -4.23 11.56 -5.45
C ASP A 293 -3.13 11.84 -6.50
N HIS A 294 -1.86 11.63 -6.13
CA HIS A 294 -0.71 11.87 -7.01
C HIS A 294 -0.29 10.66 -7.84
N PHE A 295 -0.28 9.47 -7.25
CA PHE A 295 0.25 8.24 -7.86
C PHE A 295 -0.85 7.25 -8.30
N GLY A 296 -2.09 7.43 -7.82
CA GLY A 296 -3.20 6.53 -8.06
C GLY A 296 -3.30 5.36 -7.07
N ALA A 297 -4.48 4.72 -7.05
CA ALA A 297 -4.81 3.65 -6.10
C ALA A 297 -3.91 2.40 -6.23
N ALA A 298 -3.49 2.05 -7.45
CA ALA A 298 -2.62 0.90 -7.70
C ALA A 298 -1.25 1.04 -7.01
N PHE A 299 -0.69 2.26 -7.01
CA PHE A 299 0.56 2.55 -6.31
C PHE A 299 0.40 2.39 -4.78
N VAL A 300 -0.70 2.90 -4.23
CA VAL A 300 -0.98 2.80 -2.79
C VAL A 300 -1.16 1.35 -2.34
N SER A 301 -1.62 0.47 -3.24
CA SER A 301 -1.73 -0.97 -2.97
C SER A 301 -0.39 -1.70 -2.98
N ALA A 302 0.64 -1.12 -3.60
CA ALA A 302 2.00 -1.67 -3.62
C ALA A 302 2.84 -1.33 -2.37
N LEU A 303 2.37 -0.37 -1.53
CA LEU A 303 2.98 0.00 -0.24
C LEU A 303 2.70 -1.11 0.83
#